data_01468a9209ddad01c18d3b6bca82ceab
#
_entry.id   01468a9209ddad01c18d3b6bca82ceab
#
_cell.length_a   1.000
_cell.length_b   1.000
_cell.length_c   1.000
_cell.angle_alpha   90.00
_cell.angle_beta   90.00
_cell.angle_gamma   90.00
#
_symmetry.space_group_name_H-M   'P 1'
#
loop_
_entity.id
_entity.type
_entity.pdbx_description
1 polymer ?
#
loop_
_entity_poly.entity_id
_entity_poly.type
_entity_poly.pdbx_seq_one_letter_code
_entity_poly.pdbx_strand_id
1 'polypeptide(L)'
;KDAWLLTTGPSKLSVKSTNDADGRVTSLSLVQEGLPRPHCLNISYWTLQGDAPQCVTKARVRIEGKDLSLSVPEEFSVPGGADILQLIVVNDDDLTYAIGTLDERSTQTALSRVSRIEEPITRAVIWSHLFAAVREGELDPRRYIDAALTHMTAEKEDAIFERLLATIAQSRTFLPGHVRREYDSKILQALAQAMRATSLDRSRSLLHLFVDVWSGGVDTRYSDSLAALARGEEGDLLPLIAGEESAWGVRCALAARGLVDEKQLDAWLDESPTGENKTRWVRARSSIPDASIREAVWKEVLSLELSNHHLSASLQGLNASSWEGNEYTDHFFAELSSFWERASMGLGLRYINAGFPMSLDSDRPDEAEH
;
A
#
# COMPACT_ATOMS: atom_id res chain seq x y z
N LYS A 1 16.80 13.01 25.27
CA LYS A 1 16.62 14.07 24.25
C LYS A 1 17.53 13.81 23.05
N ASP A 2 18.82 13.64 23.27
CA ASP A 2 19.84 13.52 22.19
C ASP A 2 19.64 12.27 21.35
N ALA A 3 19.30 11.13 21.95
CA ALA A 3 19.05 9.87 21.26
C ALA A 3 17.90 9.94 20.24
N TRP A 4 16.97 10.89 20.39
CA TRP A 4 15.81 11.06 19.51
C TRP A 4 15.95 12.21 18.52
N LEU A 5 16.63 13.27 18.89
CA LEU A 5 16.71 14.50 18.09
C LEU A 5 17.97 14.55 17.20
N LEU A 6 19.04 13.82 17.59
CA LEU A 6 20.32 13.84 16.88
C LEU A 6 20.57 12.56 16.05
N THR A 7 19.57 11.67 15.95
CA THR A 7 19.66 10.43 15.18
C THR A 7 18.50 10.31 14.21
N THR A 8 18.73 9.67 13.07
CA THR A 8 17.74 9.46 12.00
C THR A 8 17.16 8.03 12.03
N GLY A 9 16.00 7.85 11.38
CA GLY A 9 15.33 6.58 11.19
C GLY A 9 14.62 6.04 12.46
N PRO A 10 13.69 5.11 12.34
CA PRO A 10 13.06 4.42 13.46
C PRO A 10 13.99 3.36 14.05
N SER A 11 13.76 2.99 15.32
CA SER A 11 14.33 1.76 15.89
C SER A 11 13.56 0.55 15.40
N LYS A 12 14.23 -0.58 15.22
CA LYS A 12 13.60 -1.86 14.92
C LYS A 12 13.57 -2.72 16.19
N LEU A 13 12.39 -3.15 16.60
CA LEU A 13 12.16 -3.89 17.84
C LEU A 13 11.57 -5.27 17.54
N SER A 14 12.16 -6.31 18.11
CA SER A 14 11.68 -7.69 18.00
C SER A 14 11.70 -8.41 19.34
N VAL A 15 10.81 -9.37 19.53
CA VAL A 15 10.90 -10.30 20.66
C VAL A 15 11.44 -11.63 20.17
N LYS A 16 12.52 -12.09 20.80
CA LYS A 16 13.08 -13.43 20.58
C LYS A 16 12.58 -14.35 21.69
N SER A 17 12.12 -15.54 21.32
CA SER A 17 11.71 -16.59 22.24
C SER A 17 12.57 -17.84 22.05
N THR A 18 12.82 -18.55 23.15
CA THR A 18 13.34 -19.92 23.11
C THR A 18 12.31 -20.85 23.73
N ASN A 19 12.16 -22.02 23.13
CA ASN A 19 11.18 -23.01 23.59
C ASN A 19 11.91 -24.32 23.91
N ASP A 20 11.35 -25.10 24.84
CA ASP A 20 11.77 -26.48 25.08
C ASP A 20 11.20 -27.45 24.04
N ALA A 21 11.49 -28.75 24.20
CA ALA A 21 11.01 -29.79 23.31
C ALA A 21 9.48 -29.96 23.32
N ASP A 22 8.81 -29.52 24.37
CA ASP A 22 7.35 -29.55 24.51
C ASP A 22 6.68 -28.26 24.00
N GLY A 23 7.46 -27.31 23.44
CA GLY A 23 6.99 -26.05 22.88
C GLY A 23 6.74 -24.95 23.92
N ARG A 24 7.14 -25.15 25.19
CA ARG A 24 6.99 -24.14 26.24
C ARG A 24 8.05 -23.05 26.07
N VAL A 25 7.68 -21.84 26.37
CA VAL A 25 8.62 -20.71 26.34
C VAL A 25 9.54 -20.79 27.55
N THR A 26 10.83 -20.89 27.31
CA THR A 26 11.88 -20.95 28.35
C THR A 26 12.56 -19.60 28.57
N SER A 27 12.62 -18.75 27.55
CA SER A 27 13.12 -17.39 27.70
C SER A 27 12.47 -16.45 26.68
N LEU A 28 12.40 -15.18 27.04
CA LEU A 28 11.98 -14.08 26.18
C LEU A 28 12.98 -12.92 26.30
N SER A 29 13.30 -12.28 25.20
CA SER A 29 14.08 -11.06 25.20
C SER A 29 13.57 -10.08 24.15
N LEU A 30 13.44 -8.79 24.52
CA LEU A 30 13.23 -7.70 23.60
C LEU A 30 14.57 -7.25 23.05
N VAL A 31 14.70 -7.23 21.74
CA VAL A 31 15.92 -6.83 21.03
C VAL A 31 15.67 -5.55 20.26
N GLN A 32 16.60 -4.62 20.33
CA GLN A 32 16.62 -3.39 19.57
C GLN A 32 17.77 -3.39 18.58
N GLU A 33 17.46 -3.31 17.28
CA GLU A 33 18.45 -3.20 16.24
C GLU A 33 18.78 -1.72 15.93
N GLY A 34 20.00 -1.50 15.44
CA GLY A 34 20.51 -0.16 15.13
C GLY A 34 21.04 0.58 16.36
N LEU A 35 20.86 1.91 16.35
CA LEU A 35 21.26 2.76 17.48
C LEU A 35 20.28 2.60 18.65
N PRO A 36 20.78 2.25 19.84
CA PRO A 36 19.92 2.10 21.01
C PRO A 36 19.26 3.42 21.38
N ARG A 37 17.94 3.40 21.52
CA ARG A 37 17.12 4.50 22.01
C ARG A 37 16.28 4.03 23.20
N PRO A 38 15.97 4.92 24.16
CA PRO A 38 15.06 4.55 25.23
C PRO A 38 13.61 4.45 24.70
N HIS A 39 12.99 3.30 24.87
CA HIS A 39 11.60 3.05 24.53
C HIS A 39 10.81 2.64 25.78
N CYS A 40 9.55 3.05 25.82
CA CYS A 40 8.56 2.54 26.76
C CYS A 40 7.35 2.09 25.94
N LEU A 41 7.08 0.79 25.95
CA LEU A 41 6.09 0.16 25.06
C LEU A 41 5.36 -0.97 25.75
N ASN A 42 4.24 -1.39 25.16
CA ASN A 42 3.55 -2.59 25.58
C ASN A 42 3.91 -3.74 24.64
N ILE A 43 4.04 -4.94 25.22
CA ILE A 43 4.15 -6.20 24.49
C ILE A 43 2.97 -7.05 24.94
N SER A 44 2.18 -7.54 23.99
CA SER A 44 1.07 -8.46 24.26
C SER A 44 1.41 -9.86 23.77
N TYR A 45 0.91 -10.84 24.53
CA TYR A 45 1.11 -12.25 24.33
C TYR A 45 -0.23 -12.94 24.15
N TRP A 46 -0.35 -13.72 23.07
CA TRP A 46 -1.61 -14.25 22.60
C TRP A 46 -1.57 -15.77 22.42
N THR A 47 -2.65 -16.43 22.80
CA THR A 47 -2.93 -17.83 22.47
C THR A 47 -4.08 -17.91 21.46
N LEU A 48 -4.44 -19.15 21.08
CA LEU A 48 -5.66 -19.42 20.32
C LEU A 48 -6.67 -20.14 21.19
N GLN A 49 -7.85 -19.56 21.36
CA GLN A 49 -8.99 -20.24 21.92
C GLN A 49 -9.88 -20.73 20.76
N GLY A 50 -9.79 -22.01 20.45
CA GLY A 50 -10.31 -22.52 19.18
C GLY A 50 -9.54 -21.89 18.02
N ASP A 51 -10.20 -21.05 17.20
CA ASP A 51 -9.61 -20.38 16.05
C ASP A 51 -9.50 -18.85 16.24
N ALA A 52 -9.80 -18.33 17.42
CA ALA A 52 -9.76 -16.91 17.75
C ALA A 52 -8.51 -16.58 18.58
N PRO A 53 -7.70 -15.56 18.18
CA PRO A 53 -6.62 -15.05 19.01
C PRO A 53 -7.21 -14.43 20.29
N GLN A 54 -6.63 -14.80 21.43
CA GLN A 54 -6.97 -14.25 22.74
C GLN A 54 -5.73 -13.70 23.41
N CYS A 55 -5.78 -12.44 23.83
CA CYS A 55 -4.74 -11.83 24.63
C CYS A 55 -4.74 -12.44 26.03
N VAL A 56 -3.63 -13.10 26.38
CA VAL A 56 -3.44 -13.68 27.71
C VAL A 56 -2.96 -12.60 28.67
N THR A 57 -1.95 -11.83 28.23
CA THR A 57 -1.39 -10.76 29.04
C THR A 57 -0.73 -9.70 28.19
N LYS A 58 -0.65 -8.48 28.73
CA LYS A 58 0.02 -7.33 28.14
C LYS A 58 0.97 -6.76 29.19
N ALA A 59 2.26 -6.73 28.86
CA ALA A 59 3.32 -6.24 29.72
C ALA A 59 3.86 -4.91 29.26
N ARG A 60 3.94 -3.92 30.16
CA ARG A 60 4.62 -2.66 29.90
C ARG A 60 6.10 -2.80 30.23
N VAL A 61 6.94 -2.46 29.24
CA VAL A 61 8.38 -2.62 29.36
C VAL A 61 9.12 -1.33 29.00
N ARG A 62 10.31 -1.15 29.56
CA ARG A 62 11.24 -0.08 29.22
C ARG A 62 12.58 -0.67 28.80
N ILE A 63 13.04 -0.33 27.61
CA ILE A 63 14.35 -0.70 27.11
C ILE A 63 15.19 0.55 26.86
N GLU A 64 16.45 0.54 27.27
CA GLU A 64 17.41 1.63 27.05
C GLU A 64 18.65 1.16 26.28
N GLY A 65 18.94 -0.15 26.32
CA GLY A 65 20.05 -0.80 25.63
C GLY A 65 19.60 -1.58 24.40
N LYS A 66 20.48 -2.44 23.91
CA LYS A 66 20.20 -3.30 22.75
C LYS A 66 19.27 -4.46 23.08
N ASP A 67 19.37 -4.98 24.31
CA ASP A 67 18.63 -6.17 24.73
C ASP A 67 18.01 -5.95 26.11
N LEU A 68 16.85 -6.54 26.33
CA LEU A 68 16.15 -6.59 27.60
C LEU A 68 15.57 -7.99 27.80
N SER A 69 16.01 -8.69 28.86
CA SER A 69 15.36 -9.94 29.27
C SER A 69 13.94 -9.65 29.78
N LEU A 70 12.99 -10.41 29.29
CA LEU A 70 11.56 -10.30 29.66
C LEU A 70 11.18 -11.47 30.56
N SER A 71 10.25 -11.22 31.48
CA SER A 71 9.62 -12.32 32.23
C SER A 71 8.74 -13.14 31.29
N VAL A 72 8.88 -14.46 31.34
CA VAL A 72 7.96 -15.36 30.63
C VAL A 72 6.66 -15.39 31.42
N PRO A 73 5.50 -15.09 30.79
CA PRO A 73 4.22 -15.23 31.45
C PRO A 73 3.99 -16.67 31.93
N GLU A 74 3.42 -16.83 33.13
CA GLU A 74 3.27 -18.13 33.76
C GLU A 74 2.47 -19.12 32.91
N GLU A 75 1.47 -18.63 32.20
CA GLU A 75 0.59 -19.37 31.31
C GLU A 75 1.33 -20.15 30.22
N PHE A 76 2.49 -19.62 29.75
CA PHE A 76 3.31 -20.22 28.71
C PHE A 76 4.49 -21.04 29.24
N SER A 77 4.71 -21.04 30.55
CA SER A 77 5.85 -21.70 31.20
C SER A 77 5.46 -22.98 31.98
N VAL A 78 4.17 -23.21 32.26
CA VAL A 78 3.71 -24.32 33.09
C VAL A 78 3.58 -25.65 32.31
N PRO A 79 4.04 -26.79 32.86
CA PRO A 79 3.85 -28.10 32.28
C PRO A 79 2.38 -28.47 32.18
N GLY A 80 1.90 -28.84 30.97
CA GLY A 80 0.52 -29.22 30.73
C GLY A 80 -0.43 -28.03 30.59
N GLY A 81 0.07 -26.80 30.58
CA GLY A 81 -0.70 -25.62 30.23
C GLY A 81 -1.28 -25.77 28.82
N ALA A 82 -2.58 -25.50 28.65
CA ALA A 82 -3.28 -25.61 27.38
C ALA A 82 -2.86 -24.51 26.40
N ASP A 83 -2.17 -23.48 26.86
CA ASP A 83 -1.89 -22.27 26.12
C ASP A 83 -0.50 -22.30 25.49
N ILE A 84 -0.47 -22.45 24.17
CA ILE A 84 0.73 -22.28 23.38
C ILE A 84 0.79 -20.83 22.91
N LEU A 85 1.92 -20.18 23.15
CA LEU A 85 2.16 -18.83 22.62
C LEU A 85 2.12 -18.84 21.08
N GLN A 86 1.17 -18.12 20.53
CA GLN A 86 0.90 -18.10 19.08
C GLN A 86 1.23 -16.77 18.42
N LEU A 87 1.14 -15.66 19.16
CA LEU A 87 1.40 -14.34 18.63
C LEU A 87 1.98 -13.45 19.73
N ILE A 88 3.05 -12.73 19.38
CA ILE A 88 3.63 -11.67 20.21
C ILE A 88 3.51 -10.38 19.41
N VAL A 89 2.86 -9.36 19.98
CA VAL A 89 2.76 -8.04 19.36
C VAL A 89 3.64 -7.07 20.13
N VAL A 90 4.69 -6.62 19.47
CA VAL A 90 5.62 -5.60 19.99
C VAL A 90 5.01 -4.22 19.76
N ASN A 91 5.17 -3.30 20.73
CA ASN A 91 4.59 -1.96 20.67
C ASN A 91 3.06 -1.97 20.49
N ASP A 92 2.39 -2.95 21.06
CA ASP A 92 0.93 -2.96 21.13
C ASP A 92 0.46 -1.68 21.84
N ASP A 93 -0.63 -1.06 21.36
CA ASP A 93 -1.11 0.30 21.68
C ASP A 93 -0.29 1.45 21.05
N ASP A 94 0.71 1.18 20.21
CA ASP A 94 1.51 2.16 19.43
C ASP A 94 2.11 3.30 20.29
N LEU A 95 2.75 2.94 21.39
CA LEU A 95 3.22 3.88 22.41
C LEU A 95 4.58 4.52 22.11
N THR A 96 5.33 3.99 21.14
CA THR A 96 6.67 4.48 20.81
C THR A 96 6.92 4.46 19.30
N TYR A 97 7.77 5.38 18.85
CA TYR A 97 8.16 5.43 17.44
C TYR A 97 9.20 4.36 17.14
N ALA A 98 8.75 3.21 16.68
CA ALA A 98 9.57 2.06 16.33
C ALA A 98 8.86 1.16 15.30
N ILE A 99 9.64 0.42 14.53
CA ILE A 99 9.15 -0.67 13.68
C ILE A 99 9.20 -1.94 14.53
N GLY A 100 8.05 -2.56 14.77
CA GLY A 100 7.99 -3.89 15.39
C GLY A 100 8.13 -4.99 14.36
N THR A 101 8.87 -6.05 14.69
CA THR A 101 9.02 -7.25 13.86
C THR A 101 8.34 -8.42 14.55
N LEU A 102 7.55 -9.16 13.78
CA LEU A 102 6.91 -10.40 14.22
C LEU A 102 7.84 -11.58 13.93
N ASP A 103 7.92 -12.56 14.84
CA ASP A 103 8.54 -13.85 14.53
C ASP A 103 7.68 -14.65 13.52
N GLU A 104 8.20 -15.76 12.98
CA GLU A 104 7.52 -16.53 11.94
C GLU A 104 6.16 -17.08 12.43
N ARG A 105 6.06 -17.56 13.67
CA ARG A 105 4.79 -18.04 14.25
C ARG A 105 3.77 -16.91 14.40
N SER A 106 4.22 -15.77 14.94
CA SER A 106 3.39 -14.56 15.06
C SER A 106 2.94 -14.06 13.70
N THR A 107 3.82 -14.06 12.70
CA THR A 107 3.51 -13.70 11.31
C THR A 107 2.44 -14.61 10.72
N GLN A 108 2.57 -15.92 10.88
CA GLN A 108 1.57 -16.89 10.40
C GLN A 108 0.19 -16.71 11.07
N THR A 109 0.19 -16.53 12.39
CA THR A 109 -1.05 -16.28 13.15
C THR A 109 -1.69 -14.95 12.72
N ALA A 110 -0.90 -13.89 12.57
CA ALA A 110 -1.37 -12.58 12.12
C ALA A 110 -1.98 -12.67 10.71
N LEU A 111 -1.26 -13.22 9.72
CA LEU A 111 -1.72 -13.35 8.34
C LEU A 111 -3.03 -14.15 8.21
N SER A 112 -3.27 -15.11 9.12
CA SER A 112 -4.46 -15.97 9.03
C SER A 112 -5.62 -15.53 9.91
N ARG A 113 -5.41 -14.67 10.93
CA ARG A 113 -6.42 -14.45 11.99
C ARG A 113 -6.56 -13.02 12.48
N VAL A 114 -5.84 -12.04 11.91
CA VAL A 114 -5.84 -10.66 12.40
C VAL A 114 -7.24 -10.05 12.53
N SER A 115 -8.16 -10.33 11.60
CA SER A 115 -9.54 -9.81 11.67
C SER A 115 -10.38 -10.34 12.83
N ARG A 116 -9.90 -11.36 13.54
CA ARG A 116 -10.56 -11.93 14.71
C ARG A 116 -10.07 -11.30 16.03
N ILE A 117 -9.09 -10.41 15.98
CA ILE A 117 -8.64 -9.60 17.12
C ILE A 117 -9.64 -8.46 17.30
N GLU A 118 -10.19 -8.31 18.51
CA GLU A 118 -11.23 -7.32 18.78
C GLU A 118 -10.66 -5.89 18.84
N GLU A 119 -9.48 -5.71 19.42
CA GLU A 119 -8.85 -4.41 19.63
C GLU A 119 -8.35 -3.79 18.32
N PRO A 120 -8.92 -2.66 17.87
CA PRO A 120 -8.56 -2.06 16.58
C PRO A 120 -7.12 -1.56 16.54
N ILE A 121 -6.60 -1.01 17.63
CA ILE A 121 -5.21 -0.51 17.68
C ILE A 121 -4.24 -1.69 17.49
N THR A 122 -4.49 -2.83 18.14
CA THR A 122 -3.67 -4.03 17.97
C THR A 122 -3.69 -4.52 16.51
N ARG A 123 -4.87 -4.53 15.85
CA ARG A 123 -4.95 -4.87 14.42
C ARG A 123 -4.14 -3.89 13.55
N ALA A 124 -4.25 -2.59 13.81
CA ALA A 124 -3.50 -1.57 13.08
C ALA A 124 -1.98 -1.75 13.23
N VAL A 125 -1.52 -2.04 14.46
CA VAL A 125 -0.11 -2.31 14.75
C VAL A 125 0.37 -3.57 14.02
N ILE A 126 -0.40 -4.66 14.05
CA ILE A 126 -0.07 -5.90 13.34
C ILE A 126 0.06 -5.64 11.82
N TRP A 127 -0.92 -4.96 11.21
CA TRP A 127 -0.86 -4.62 9.79
C TRP A 127 0.34 -3.74 9.45
N SER A 128 0.69 -2.81 10.34
CA SER A 128 1.89 -1.98 10.18
C SER A 128 3.18 -2.81 10.20
N HIS A 129 3.30 -3.77 11.13
CA HIS A 129 4.45 -4.67 11.22
C HIS A 129 4.56 -5.59 10.00
N LEU A 130 3.44 -6.18 9.55
CA LEU A 130 3.43 -7.03 8.35
C LEU A 130 3.83 -6.25 7.10
N PHE A 131 3.32 -5.02 6.94
CA PHE A 131 3.68 -4.20 5.79
C PHE A 131 5.13 -3.69 5.87
N ALA A 132 5.64 -3.38 7.06
CA ALA A 132 7.06 -3.07 7.26
C ALA A 132 7.95 -4.25 6.83
N ALA A 133 7.58 -5.48 7.21
CA ALA A 133 8.29 -6.70 6.79
C ALA A 133 8.28 -6.90 5.25
N VAL A 134 7.20 -6.52 4.56
CA VAL A 134 7.17 -6.50 3.07
C VAL A 134 8.19 -5.51 2.52
N ARG A 135 8.23 -4.28 3.05
CA ARG A 135 9.16 -3.24 2.60
C ARG A 135 10.63 -3.57 2.85
N GLU A 136 10.90 -4.30 3.92
CA GLU A 136 12.25 -4.77 4.27
C GLU A 136 12.64 -6.08 3.52
N GLY A 137 11.76 -6.64 2.69
CA GLY A 137 11.98 -7.90 1.98
C GLY A 137 11.93 -9.15 2.88
N GLU A 138 11.44 -9.03 4.11
CA GLU A 138 11.33 -10.12 5.09
C GLU A 138 10.02 -10.93 4.94
N LEU A 139 8.99 -10.33 4.33
CA LEU A 139 7.72 -10.97 4.04
C LEU A 139 7.43 -10.89 2.54
N ASP A 140 7.12 -12.04 1.92
CA ASP A 140 6.68 -12.09 0.53
C ASP A 140 5.43 -11.22 0.32
N PRO A 141 5.46 -10.23 -0.62
CA PRO A 141 4.32 -9.37 -0.90
C PRO A 141 3.03 -10.15 -1.21
N ARG A 142 3.14 -11.35 -1.81
CA ARG A 142 2.00 -12.22 -2.12
C ARG A 142 1.27 -12.65 -0.86
N ARG A 143 2.00 -13.07 0.18
CA ARG A 143 1.41 -13.48 1.47
C ARG A 143 0.66 -12.33 2.13
N TYR A 144 1.24 -11.12 2.07
CA TYR A 144 0.60 -9.92 2.59
C TYR A 144 -0.69 -9.57 1.84
N ILE A 145 -0.64 -9.51 0.50
CA ILE A 145 -1.79 -9.19 -0.35
C ILE A 145 -2.92 -10.21 -0.11
N ASP A 146 -2.60 -11.49 -0.06
CA ASP A 146 -3.58 -12.55 0.19
C ASP A 146 -4.28 -12.40 1.53
N ALA A 147 -3.54 -12.11 2.59
CA ALA A 147 -4.11 -11.86 3.90
C ALA A 147 -4.97 -10.58 3.90
N ALA A 148 -4.48 -9.49 3.32
CA ALA A 148 -5.20 -8.23 3.25
C ALA A 148 -6.53 -8.38 2.48
N LEU A 149 -6.54 -9.04 1.33
CA LEU A 149 -7.76 -9.33 0.56
C LEU A 149 -8.74 -10.24 1.34
N THR A 150 -8.22 -11.18 2.12
CA THR A 150 -9.05 -12.09 2.93
C THR A 150 -9.73 -11.37 4.08
N HIS A 151 -9.01 -10.44 4.73
CA HIS A 151 -9.46 -9.82 5.98
C HIS A 151 -10.12 -8.46 5.82
N MET A 152 -9.92 -7.74 4.68
CA MET A 152 -10.40 -6.37 4.50
C MET A 152 -11.92 -6.21 4.66
N THR A 153 -12.72 -7.18 4.21
CA THR A 153 -14.19 -7.10 4.32
C THR A 153 -14.69 -7.29 5.74
N ALA A 154 -13.91 -7.95 6.60
CA ALA A 154 -14.22 -8.15 8.02
C ALA A 154 -13.70 -6.99 8.91
N GLU A 155 -12.87 -6.08 8.36
CA GLU A 155 -12.37 -4.93 9.10
C GLU A 155 -13.50 -3.94 9.40
N LYS A 156 -13.63 -3.53 10.68
CA LYS A 156 -14.70 -2.66 11.15
C LYS A 156 -14.31 -1.18 11.11
N GLU A 157 -13.01 -0.88 11.25
CA GLU A 157 -12.50 0.47 11.30
C GLU A 157 -12.14 0.97 9.90
N ASP A 158 -12.76 2.07 9.46
CA ASP A 158 -12.56 2.63 8.13
C ASP A 158 -11.10 3.06 7.89
N ALA A 159 -10.44 3.61 8.90
CA ALA A 159 -9.04 4.01 8.80
C ALA A 159 -8.10 2.82 8.53
N ILE A 160 -8.36 1.66 9.14
CA ILE A 160 -7.59 0.44 8.89
C ILE A 160 -7.93 -0.11 7.50
N PHE A 161 -9.22 -0.11 7.13
CA PHE A 161 -9.67 -0.53 5.82
C PHE A 161 -9.00 0.27 4.69
N GLU A 162 -9.01 1.61 4.77
CA GLU A 162 -8.34 2.49 3.80
C GLU A 162 -6.82 2.24 3.76
N ARG A 163 -6.22 2.03 4.92
CA ARG A 163 -4.80 1.70 5.00
C ARG A 163 -4.49 0.37 4.31
N LEU A 164 -5.35 -0.64 4.44
CA LEU A 164 -5.20 -1.93 3.76
C LEU A 164 -5.22 -1.75 2.24
N LEU A 165 -6.17 -0.97 1.70
CA LEU A 165 -6.22 -0.69 0.25
C LEU A 165 -4.94 -0.03 -0.24
N ALA A 166 -4.45 0.98 0.47
CA ALA A 166 -3.20 1.66 0.13
C ALA A 166 -1.98 0.71 0.18
N THR A 167 -1.92 -0.18 1.18
CA THR A 167 -0.80 -1.11 1.31
C THR A 167 -0.88 -2.30 0.36
N ILE A 168 -2.07 -2.72 -0.09
CA ILE A 168 -2.24 -3.66 -1.22
C ILE A 168 -1.66 -3.04 -2.49
N ALA A 169 -2.02 -1.78 -2.81
CA ALA A 169 -1.48 -1.06 -3.96
C ALA A 169 0.05 -1.00 -3.93
N GLN A 170 0.62 -0.62 -2.78
CA GLN A 170 2.08 -0.53 -2.61
C GLN A 170 2.76 -1.92 -2.68
N SER A 171 2.21 -2.94 -2.02
CA SER A 171 2.77 -4.30 -2.05
C SER A 171 2.77 -4.90 -3.46
N ARG A 172 1.79 -4.53 -4.30
CA ARG A 172 1.72 -4.91 -5.70
C ARG A 172 2.93 -4.41 -6.50
N THR A 173 3.48 -3.24 -6.18
CA THR A 173 4.64 -2.69 -6.89
C THR A 173 5.93 -3.47 -6.64
N PHE A 174 6.00 -4.22 -5.54
CA PHE A 174 7.14 -5.11 -5.24
C PHE A 174 7.06 -6.47 -5.93
N LEU A 175 5.98 -6.76 -6.66
CA LEU A 175 5.85 -8.02 -7.39
C LEU A 175 6.58 -7.91 -8.74
N PRO A 176 7.35 -8.95 -9.14
CA PRO A 176 7.87 -9.07 -10.49
C PRO A 176 6.76 -8.98 -11.55
N GLY A 177 7.03 -8.39 -12.72
CA GLY A 177 6.01 -8.08 -13.72
C GLY A 177 5.12 -9.28 -14.12
N HIS A 178 5.70 -10.47 -14.28
CA HIS A 178 4.94 -11.68 -14.60
C HIS A 178 4.02 -12.14 -13.45
N VAL A 179 4.49 -12.05 -12.20
CA VAL A 179 3.69 -12.38 -11.00
C VAL A 179 2.60 -11.33 -10.78
N ARG A 180 2.92 -10.05 -10.99
CA ARG A 180 1.99 -8.93 -10.85
C ARG A 180 0.77 -9.09 -11.76
N ARG A 181 0.96 -9.49 -13.04
CA ARG A 181 -0.17 -9.73 -13.96
C ARG A 181 -1.15 -10.80 -13.46
N GLU A 182 -0.65 -11.86 -12.85
CA GLU A 182 -1.49 -12.89 -12.23
C GLU A 182 -2.24 -12.35 -11.01
N TYR A 183 -1.52 -11.64 -10.12
CA TYR A 183 -2.09 -11.06 -8.91
C TYR A 183 -3.09 -9.94 -9.21
N ASP A 184 -2.90 -9.15 -10.26
CA ASP A 184 -3.87 -8.14 -10.69
C ASP A 184 -5.24 -8.75 -10.93
N SER A 185 -5.31 -9.86 -11.64
CA SER A 185 -6.59 -10.58 -11.86
C SER A 185 -7.23 -11.06 -10.56
N LYS A 186 -6.44 -11.54 -9.61
CA LYS A 186 -6.90 -11.96 -8.27
C LYS A 186 -7.40 -10.77 -7.45
N ILE A 187 -6.65 -9.67 -7.44
CA ILE A 187 -7.02 -8.44 -6.74
C ILE A 187 -8.33 -7.89 -7.32
N LEU A 188 -8.44 -7.75 -8.63
CA LEU A 188 -9.66 -7.26 -9.30
C LEU A 188 -10.89 -8.10 -8.96
N GLN A 189 -10.76 -9.43 -8.97
CA GLN A 189 -11.87 -10.31 -8.60
C GLN A 189 -12.29 -10.12 -7.14
N ALA A 190 -11.34 -10.03 -6.20
CA ALA A 190 -11.62 -9.82 -4.78
C ALA A 190 -12.27 -8.46 -4.52
N LEU A 191 -11.77 -7.39 -5.17
CA LEU A 191 -12.34 -6.05 -5.05
C LEU A 191 -13.77 -5.99 -5.63
N ALA A 192 -14.01 -6.59 -6.80
CA ALA A 192 -15.34 -6.64 -7.40
C ALA A 192 -16.34 -7.41 -6.52
N GLN A 193 -15.89 -8.45 -5.84
CA GLN A 193 -16.72 -9.18 -4.87
C GLN A 193 -16.98 -8.34 -3.61
N ALA A 194 -15.97 -7.68 -3.06
CA ALA A 194 -16.07 -6.85 -1.87
C ALA A 194 -17.01 -5.65 -2.08
N MET A 195 -16.98 -5.00 -3.24
CA MET A 195 -17.88 -3.89 -3.57
C MET A 195 -19.38 -4.26 -3.48
N ARG A 196 -19.73 -5.52 -3.70
CA ARG A 196 -21.12 -6.01 -3.60
C ARG A 196 -21.55 -6.31 -2.16
N ALA A 197 -20.61 -6.39 -1.24
CA ALA A 197 -20.82 -6.86 0.13
C ALA A 197 -20.58 -5.79 1.20
N THR A 198 -20.29 -4.53 0.79
CA THR A 198 -19.92 -3.47 1.74
C THR A 198 -20.77 -2.19 1.53
N SER A 199 -20.55 -1.17 2.36
CA SER A 199 -21.22 0.12 2.26
C SER A 199 -20.82 0.87 0.97
N LEU A 200 -21.64 1.84 0.56
CA LEU A 200 -21.36 2.64 -0.64
C LEU A 200 -20.01 3.39 -0.53
N ASP A 201 -19.68 3.93 0.63
CA ASP A 201 -18.44 4.68 0.82
C ASP A 201 -17.21 3.78 0.68
N ARG A 202 -17.23 2.61 1.32
CA ARG A 202 -16.17 1.61 1.13
C ARG A 202 -16.10 1.08 -0.30
N SER A 203 -17.25 0.93 -0.96
CA SER A 203 -17.28 0.52 -2.38
C SER A 203 -16.63 1.55 -3.29
N ARG A 204 -16.73 2.85 -2.99
CA ARG A 204 -16.00 3.90 -3.71
C ARG A 204 -14.49 3.78 -3.53
N SER A 205 -14.03 3.55 -2.30
CA SER A 205 -12.60 3.33 -2.03
C SER A 205 -12.08 2.08 -2.74
N LEU A 206 -12.88 1.00 -2.74
CA LEU A 206 -12.57 -0.22 -3.50
C LEU A 206 -12.52 0.05 -5.01
N LEU A 207 -13.44 0.86 -5.54
CA LEU A 207 -13.44 1.26 -6.96
C LEU A 207 -12.15 2.02 -7.32
N HIS A 208 -11.66 2.91 -6.46
CA HIS A 208 -10.42 3.63 -6.72
C HIS A 208 -9.24 2.67 -6.89
N LEU A 209 -9.06 1.73 -5.96
CA LEU A 209 -8.02 0.70 -6.10
C LEU A 209 -8.27 -0.20 -7.33
N PHE A 210 -9.54 -0.55 -7.58
CA PHE A 210 -9.91 -1.38 -8.71
C PHE A 210 -9.49 -0.76 -10.05
N VAL A 211 -9.84 0.50 -10.30
CA VAL A 211 -9.49 1.19 -11.55
C VAL A 211 -8.00 1.44 -11.69
N ASP A 212 -7.28 1.65 -10.59
CA ASP A 212 -5.82 1.79 -10.57
C ASP A 212 -5.15 0.47 -10.99
N VAL A 213 -5.53 -0.65 -10.37
CA VAL A 213 -5.00 -1.98 -10.73
C VAL A 213 -5.38 -2.36 -12.16
N TRP A 214 -6.64 -2.10 -12.56
CA TRP A 214 -7.15 -2.45 -13.88
C TRP A 214 -6.46 -1.65 -14.98
N SER A 215 -6.22 -0.36 -14.79
CA SER A 215 -5.58 0.50 -15.79
C SER A 215 -4.17 0.04 -16.17
N GLY A 216 -3.38 -0.42 -15.23
CA GLY A 216 -2.03 -0.93 -15.44
C GLY A 216 -1.93 -2.43 -15.77
N GLY A 217 -3.05 -3.14 -15.80
CA GLY A 217 -3.11 -4.59 -16.04
C GLY A 217 -3.43 -4.95 -17.48
N VAL A 218 -3.51 -6.26 -17.75
CA VAL A 218 -3.89 -6.82 -19.08
C VAL A 218 -5.31 -7.39 -19.10
N ASP A 219 -6.01 -7.36 -17.97
CA ASP A 219 -7.35 -7.94 -17.83
C ASP A 219 -8.39 -7.08 -18.56
N THR A 220 -9.11 -7.66 -19.51
CA THR A 220 -10.13 -6.96 -20.31
C THR A 220 -11.56 -7.24 -19.88
N ARG A 221 -11.78 -8.13 -18.89
CA ARG A 221 -13.13 -8.59 -18.48
C ARG A 221 -14.05 -7.44 -18.03
N TYR A 222 -13.50 -6.33 -17.60
CA TYR A 222 -14.27 -5.21 -17.05
C TYR A 222 -14.38 -4.00 -17.98
N SER A 223 -13.81 -4.08 -19.20
CA SER A 223 -13.74 -2.97 -20.14
C SER A 223 -15.12 -2.40 -20.49
N ASP A 224 -16.04 -3.27 -20.85
CA ASP A 224 -17.40 -2.85 -21.28
C ASP A 224 -18.18 -2.25 -20.11
N SER A 225 -18.13 -2.87 -18.92
CA SER A 225 -18.81 -2.36 -17.73
C SER A 225 -18.26 -1.01 -17.27
N LEU A 226 -16.94 -0.82 -17.29
CA LEU A 226 -16.33 0.47 -16.94
C LEU A 226 -16.66 1.56 -17.98
N ALA A 227 -16.67 1.20 -19.27
CA ALA A 227 -17.06 2.13 -20.33
C ALA A 227 -18.55 2.50 -20.22
N ALA A 228 -19.44 1.55 -19.97
CA ALA A 228 -20.86 1.79 -19.72
C ALA A 228 -21.07 2.64 -18.46
N LEU A 229 -20.33 2.35 -17.38
CA LEU A 229 -20.36 3.15 -16.15
C LEU A 229 -19.96 4.62 -16.42
N ALA A 230 -18.85 4.84 -17.15
CA ALA A 230 -18.38 6.19 -17.49
C ALA A 230 -19.39 7.00 -18.33
N ARG A 231 -20.24 6.32 -19.13
CA ARG A 231 -21.32 6.93 -19.91
C ARG A 231 -22.65 7.06 -19.14
N GLY A 232 -22.71 6.61 -17.88
CA GLY A 232 -23.93 6.65 -17.08
C GLY A 232 -24.98 5.59 -17.45
N GLU A 233 -24.58 4.49 -18.09
CA GLU A 233 -25.46 3.42 -18.59
C GLU A 233 -25.65 2.27 -17.58
N GLU A 234 -24.73 2.10 -16.61
CA GLU A 234 -24.74 1.05 -15.58
C GLU A 234 -25.50 1.52 -14.33
N GLY A 235 -26.83 1.44 -14.34
CA GLY A 235 -27.73 2.02 -13.33
C GLY A 235 -27.40 1.65 -11.87
N ASP A 236 -27.14 0.39 -11.58
CA ASP A 236 -26.86 -0.09 -10.20
C ASP A 236 -25.48 0.36 -9.69
N LEU A 237 -24.54 0.68 -10.58
CA LEU A 237 -23.19 1.12 -10.24
C LEU A 237 -23.03 2.65 -10.26
N LEU A 238 -24.00 3.41 -10.79
CA LEU A 238 -23.93 4.87 -10.85
C LEU A 238 -23.64 5.55 -9.49
N PRO A 239 -24.17 5.07 -8.35
CA PRO A 239 -23.83 5.67 -7.06
C PRO A 239 -22.34 5.65 -6.74
N LEU A 240 -21.56 4.72 -7.31
CA LEU A 240 -20.11 4.65 -7.11
C LEU A 240 -19.36 5.83 -7.72
N ILE A 241 -19.88 6.37 -8.83
CA ILE A 241 -19.29 7.50 -9.56
C ILE A 241 -20.10 8.80 -9.41
N ALA A 242 -20.97 8.89 -8.42
CA ALA A 242 -21.75 10.11 -8.16
C ALA A 242 -20.87 11.33 -7.82
N GLY A 243 -19.63 11.12 -7.37
CA GLY A 243 -18.63 12.16 -7.15
C GLY A 243 -17.67 12.29 -8.33
N GLU A 244 -17.29 13.53 -8.65
CA GLU A 244 -16.36 13.85 -9.74
C GLU A 244 -15.01 13.09 -9.65
N GLU A 245 -14.49 12.87 -8.44
CA GLU A 245 -13.25 12.15 -8.24
C GLU A 245 -13.34 10.71 -8.73
N SER A 246 -14.38 9.98 -8.32
CA SER A 246 -14.60 8.59 -8.75
C SER A 246 -14.92 8.49 -10.24
N ALA A 247 -15.73 9.42 -10.77
CA ALA A 247 -16.04 9.47 -12.19
C ALA A 247 -14.77 9.67 -13.03
N TRP A 248 -13.94 10.63 -12.68
CA TRP A 248 -12.66 10.86 -13.36
C TRP A 248 -11.65 9.74 -13.13
N GLY A 249 -11.69 9.04 -12.00
CA GLY A 249 -10.90 7.83 -11.80
C GLY A 249 -11.16 6.78 -12.86
N VAL A 250 -12.46 6.49 -13.13
CA VAL A 250 -12.88 5.57 -14.21
C VAL A 250 -12.45 6.09 -15.59
N ARG A 251 -12.68 7.38 -15.88
CA ARG A 251 -12.32 8.02 -17.16
C ARG A 251 -10.79 7.96 -17.41
N CYS A 252 -9.97 8.24 -16.38
CA CYS A 252 -8.52 8.11 -16.48
C CYS A 252 -8.08 6.67 -16.78
N ALA A 253 -8.69 5.68 -16.12
CA ALA A 253 -8.38 4.27 -16.35
C ALA A 253 -8.73 3.83 -17.78
N LEU A 254 -9.88 4.28 -18.31
CA LEU A 254 -10.27 4.03 -19.72
C LEU A 254 -9.29 4.69 -20.68
N ALA A 255 -8.87 5.93 -20.41
CA ALA A 255 -7.87 6.65 -21.21
C ALA A 255 -6.53 5.92 -21.23
N ALA A 256 -6.02 5.46 -20.07
CA ALA A 256 -4.79 4.68 -19.96
C ALA A 256 -4.81 3.36 -20.75
N ARG A 257 -6.02 2.82 -20.96
CA ARG A 257 -6.26 1.62 -21.78
C ARG A 257 -6.54 1.92 -23.25
N GLY A 258 -6.54 3.19 -23.68
CA GLY A 258 -6.85 3.60 -25.04
C GLY A 258 -8.30 3.33 -25.45
N LEU A 259 -9.22 3.21 -24.50
CA LEU A 259 -10.64 2.94 -24.73
C LEU A 259 -11.46 4.22 -24.90
N VAL A 260 -10.87 5.38 -24.66
CA VAL A 260 -11.43 6.71 -24.91
C VAL A 260 -10.35 7.60 -25.51
N ASP A 261 -10.77 8.53 -26.36
CA ASP A 261 -9.91 9.52 -27.01
C ASP A 261 -10.01 10.91 -26.33
N GLU A 262 -9.21 11.85 -26.78
CA GLU A 262 -9.16 13.24 -26.28
C GLU A 262 -10.53 13.92 -26.45
N LYS A 263 -11.21 13.68 -27.58
CA LYS A 263 -12.53 14.25 -27.85
C LYS A 263 -13.58 13.81 -26.84
N GLN A 264 -13.54 12.55 -26.43
CA GLN A 264 -14.45 12.05 -25.39
C GLN A 264 -14.13 12.66 -24.01
N LEU A 265 -12.83 12.87 -23.71
CA LEU A 265 -12.41 13.55 -22.49
C LEU A 265 -12.86 15.01 -22.46
N ASP A 266 -12.78 15.72 -23.60
CA ASP A 266 -13.26 17.09 -23.77
C ASP A 266 -14.76 17.18 -23.49
N ALA A 267 -15.55 16.27 -24.07
CA ALA A 267 -16.99 16.23 -23.84
C ALA A 267 -17.35 16.08 -22.35
N TRP A 268 -16.64 15.23 -21.62
CA TRP A 268 -16.84 15.06 -20.18
C TRP A 268 -16.36 16.27 -19.35
N LEU A 269 -15.32 16.99 -19.80
CA LEU A 269 -14.88 18.22 -19.14
C LEU A 269 -15.93 19.34 -19.34
N ASP A 270 -16.52 19.42 -20.52
CA ASP A 270 -17.54 20.43 -20.86
C ASP A 270 -18.83 20.27 -20.04
N GLU A 271 -19.13 19.05 -19.56
CA GLU A 271 -20.25 18.81 -18.63
C GLU A 271 -20.04 19.50 -17.27
N SER A 272 -18.79 19.61 -16.79
CA SER A 272 -18.44 20.20 -15.50
C SER A 272 -17.04 20.84 -15.54
N PRO A 273 -16.86 22.02 -16.15
CA PRO A 273 -15.56 22.64 -16.46
C PRO A 273 -14.95 23.37 -15.24
N THR A 274 -14.72 22.66 -14.14
CA THR A 274 -14.05 23.19 -12.95
C THR A 274 -12.52 23.11 -13.07
N GLY A 275 -11.80 23.91 -12.28
CA GLY A 275 -10.34 23.85 -12.24
C GLY A 275 -9.80 22.48 -11.80
N GLU A 276 -10.51 21.81 -10.89
CA GLU A 276 -10.18 20.44 -10.46
C GLU A 276 -10.41 19.43 -11.59
N ASN A 277 -11.55 19.49 -12.29
CA ASN A 277 -11.84 18.61 -13.40
C ASN A 277 -10.87 18.85 -14.57
N LYS A 278 -10.43 20.09 -14.79
CA LYS A 278 -9.38 20.37 -15.76
C LYS A 278 -8.06 19.67 -15.38
N THR A 279 -7.70 19.65 -14.11
CA THR A 279 -6.49 18.90 -13.64
C THR A 279 -6.67 17.40 -13.84
N ARG A 280 -7.85 16.85 -13.57
CA ARG A 280 -8.18 15.43 -13.81
C ARG A 280 -8.18 15.10 -15.31
N TRP A 281 -8.69 16.00 -16.13
CA TRP A 281 -8.62 15.90 -17.59
C TRP A 281 -7.15 15.85 -18.09
N VAL A 282 -6.29 16.74 -17.58
CA VAL A 282 -4.85 16.73 -17.90
C VAL A 282 -4.26 15.35 -17.61
N ARG A 283 -4.55 14.76 -16.44
CA ARG A 283 -4.08 13.42 -16.09
C ARG A 283 -4.60 12.36 -17.07
N ALA A 284 -5.90 12.39 -17.38
CA ALA A 284 -6.53 11.44 -18.29
C ALA A 284 -5.95 11.54 -19.71
N ARG A 285 -5.82 12.75 -20.27
CA ARG A 285 -5.19 13.00 -21.57
C ARG A 285 -3.76 12.46 -21.62
N SER A 286 -3.00 12.74 -20.57
CA SER A 286 -1.60 12.33 -20.50
C SER A 286 -1.43 10.81 -20.37
N SER A 287 -2.47 10.08 -20.00
CA SER A 287 -2.45 8.62 -19.90
C SER A 287 -2.82 7.89 -21.19
N ILE A 288 -3.34 8.60 -22.22
CA ILE A 288 -3.71 7.99 -23.51
C ILE A 288 -2.46 7.38 -24.15
N PRO A 289 -2.47 6.08 -24.56
CA PRO A 289 -1.31 5.39 -25.15
C PRO A 289 -1.10 5.74 -26.62
N ASP A 290 -1.06 7.04 -26.93
CA ASP A 290 -0.79 7.59 -28.26
C ASP A 290 0.56 8.32 -28.28
N ALA A 291 1.44 7.96 -29.19
CA ALA A 291 2.81 8.49 -29.25
C ALA A 291 2.84 10.01 -29.44
N SER A 292 1.93 10.58 -30.23
CA SER A 292 1.89 12.03 -30.49
C SER A 292 1.41 12.81 -29.27
N ILE A 293 0.46 12.26 -28.52
CA ILE A 293 -0.01 12.84 -27.25
C ILE A 293 1.11 12.78 -26.21
N ARG A 294 1.77 11.64 -26.06
CA ARG A 294 2.90 11.47 -25.13
C ARG A 294 4.03 12.45 -25.42
N GLU A 295 4.42 12.60 -26.69
CA GLU A 295 5.45 13.55 -27.10
C GLU A 295 5.05 15.01 -26.79
N ALA A 296 3.79 15.38 -27.06
CA ALA A 296 3.27 16.71 -26.75
C ALA A 296 3.29 16.97 -25.23
N VAL A 297 2.81 16.01 -24.43
CA VAL A 297 2.80 16.13 -22.96
C VAL A 297 4.22 16.22 -22.39
N TRP A 298 5.19 15.45 -22.90
CA TRP A 298 6.60 15.59 -22.50
C TRP A 298 7.15 16.97 -22.77
N LYS A 299 6.88 17.55 -23.95
CA LYS A 299 7.28 18.91 -24.26
C LYS A 299 6.67 19.92 -23.29
N GLU A 300 5.38 19.75 -22.95
CA GLU A 300 4.69 20.59 -21.95
C GLU A 300 5.35 20.46 -20.56
N VAL A 301 5.66 19.24 -20.11
CA VAL A 301 6.36 18.98 -18.83
C VAL A 301 7.74 19.67 -18.80
N LEU A 302 8.52 19.53 -19.86
CA LEU A 302 9.87 20.07 -19.94
C LEU A 302 9.94 21.59 -20.16
N SER A 303 8.83 22.23 -20.54
CA SER A 303 8.75 23.69 -20.74
C SER A 303 8.87 24.49 -19.43
N LEU A 304 8.58 23.89 -18.27
CA LEU A 304 8.48 24.52 -16.94
C LEU A 304 7.32 25.56 -16.83
N GLU A 305 6.40 25.60 -17.80
CA GLU A 305 5.29 26.55 -17.83
C GLU A 305 4.02 26.02 -17.16
N LEU A 306 3.98 24.70 -16.87
CA LEU A 306 2.83 24.08 -16.22
C LEU A 306 2.67 24.53 -14.76
N SER A 307 1.43 24.70 -14.34
CA SER A 307 1.13 24.86 -12.93
C SER A 307 1.57 23.62 -12.14
N ASN A 308 1.82 23.78 -10.84
CA ASN A 308 2.19 22.67 -9.96
C ASN A 308 1.23 21.46 -10.05
N HIS A 309 -0.08 21.72 -10.16
CA HIS A 309 -1.10 20.68 -10.26
C HIS A 309 -1.09 20.00 -11.63
N HIS A 310 -0.96 20.77 -12.70
CA HIS A 310 -0.90 20.22 -14.05
C HIS A 310 0.39 19.43 -14.29
N LEU A 311 1.55 19.89 -13.78
CA LEU A 311 2.79 19.13 -13.85
C LEU A 311 2.64 17.75 -13.17
N SER A 312 2.11 17.72 -11.94
CA SER A 312 1.87 16.43 -11.26
C SER A 312 0.88 15.56 -12.02
N ALA A 313 -0.21 16.14 -12.53
CA ALA A 313 -1.23 15.41 -13.28
C ALA A 313 -0.68 14.83 -14.59
N SER A 314 0.12 15.60 -15.33
CA SER A 314 0.76 15.15 -16.57
C SER A 314 1.72 13.99 -16.33
N LEU A 315 2.58 14.10 -15.32
CA LEU A 315 3.53 13.03 -14.96
C LEU A 315 2.84 11.76 -14.48
N GLN A 316 1.80 11.90 -13.64
CA GLN A 316 0.99 10.76 -13.21
C GLN A 316 0.28 10.07 -14.39
N GLY A 317 -0.22 10.85 -15.34
CA GLY A 317 -0.83 10.31 -16.55
C GLY A 317 0.17 9.58 -17.43
N LEU A 318 1.32 10.17 -17.71
CA LEU A 318 2.40 9.55 -18.47
C LEU A 318 2.86 8.24 -17.82
N ASN A 319 3.02 8.21 -16.50
CA ASN A 319 3.43 7.02 -15.74
C ASN A 319 2.35 5.92 -15.77
N ALA A 320 1.07 6.28 -15.87
CA ALA A 320 -0.04 5.34 -15.98
C ALA A 320 -0.30 4.83 -17.40
N SER A 321 0.26 5.48 -18.43
CA SER A 321 0.12 5.10 -19.84
C SER A 321 0.82 3.76 -20.12
N SER A 322 0.29 3.00 -21.07
CA SER A 322 0.98 1.82 -21.59
C SER A 322 2.14 2.21 -22.48
N TRP A 323 3.35 1.91 -22.07
CA TRP A 323 4.58 2.17 -22.81
C TRP A 323 5.17 0.84 -23.33
N GLU A 324 5.92 0.90 -24.41
CA GLU A 324 6.68 -0.24 -24.90
C GLU A 324 7.97 -0.40 -24.08
N GLY A 325 8.14 -1.55 -23.44
CA GLY A 325 9.31 -1.82 -22.61
C GLY A 325 9.52 -0.78 -21.50
N ASN A 326 10.73 -0.22 -21.41
CA ASN A 326 11.13 0.77 -20.40
C ASN A 326 11.13 2.22 -20.93
N GLU A 327 10.46 2.50 -22.04
CA GLU A 327 10.50 3.80 -22.71
C GLU A 327 10.20 4.97 -21.75
N TYR A 328 9.17 4.85 -20.91
CA TYR A 328 8.85 5.88 -19.90
C TYR A 328 9.99 6.10 -18.92
N THR A 329 10.53 5.01 -18.38
CA THR A 329 11.63 5.03 -17.41
C THR A 329 12.88 5.68 -17.99
N ASP A 330 13.23 5.29 -19.23
CA ASP A 330 14.38 5.84 -19.92
C ASP A 330 14.22 7.35 -20.15
N HIS A 331 13.04 7.82 -20.59
CA HIS A 331 12.75 9.25 -20.74
C HIS A 331 12.80 9.99 -19.40
N PHE A 332 12.21 9.43 -18.35
CA PHE A 332 12.19 10.05 -17.02
C PHE A 332 13.60 10.30 -16.49
N PHE A 333 14.47 9.31 -16.53
CA PHE A 333 15.84 9.44 -16.01
C PHE A 333 16.75 10.27 -16.93
N ALA A 334 16.57 10.19 -18.24
CA ALA A 334 17.34 11.02 -19.18
C ALA A 334 17.14 12.52 -18.95
N GLU A 335 15.92 12.92 -18.62
CA GLU A 335 15.57 14.34 -18.42
C GLU A 335 15.72 14.83 -16.97
N LEU A 336 15.85 13.93 -16.00
CA LEU A 336 15.83 14.27 -14.57
C LEU A 336 16.85 15.35 -14.18
N SER A 337 18.12 15.18 -14.54
CA SER A 337 19.18 16.12 -14.18
C SER A 337 18.98 17.48 -14.84
N SER A 338 18.67 17.51 -16.14
CA SER A 338 18.41 18.73 -16.89
C SER A 338 17.18 19.48 -16.36
N PHE A 339 16.11 18.74 -16.01
CA PHE A 339 14.92 19.33 -15.42
C PHE A 339 15.23 19.95 -14.04
N TRP A 340 15.95 19.20 -13.19
CA TRP A 340 16.31 19.64 -11.84
C TRP A 340 17.15 20.93 -11.83
N GLU A 341 18.12 21.04 -12.74
CA GLU A 341 18.98 22.23 -12.85
C GLU A 341 18.21 23.50 -13.28
N ARG A 342 17.16 23.36 -14.07
CA ARG A 342 16.37 24.48 -14.60
C ARG A 342 15.15 24.82 -13.75
N ALA A 343 14.63 23.87 -12.99
CA ALA A 343 13.41 23.99 -12.22
C ALA A 343 13.65 24.63 -10.85
N SER A 344 12.60 25.21 -10.27
CA SER A 344 12.61 25.51 -8.84
C SER A 344 12.61 24.19 -8.05
N MET A 345 13.11 24.23 -6.79
CA MET A 345 13.08 23.07 -5.89
C MET A 345 11.65 22.46 -5.80
N GLY A 346 10.61 23.29 -5.75
CA GLY A 346 9.22 22.83 -5.69
C GLY A 346 8.79 22.06 -6.93
N LEU A 347 9.18 22.49 -8.12
CA LEU A 347 8.90 21.76 -9.38
C LEU A 347 9.74 20.50 -9.50
N GLY A 348 11.03 20.54 -9.12
CA GLY A 348 11.90 19.37 -9.11
C GLY A 348 11.39 18.25 -8.22
N LEU A 349 10.98 18.58 -7.00
CA LEU A 349 10.36 17.60 -6.10
C LEU A 349 9.05 17.03 -6.65
N ARG A 350 8.24 17.84 -7.37
CA ARG A 350 7.03 17.33 -8.02
C ARG A 350 7.33 16.42 -9.19
N TYR A 351 8.36 16.74 -9.99
CA TYR A 351 8.81 15.87 -11.06
C TYR A 351 9.14 14.47 -10.52
N ILE A 352 9.94 14.41 -9.45
CA ILE A 352 10.31 13.15 -8.82
C ILE A 352 9.08 12.45 -8.22
N ASN A 353 8.33 13.12 -7.35
CA ASN A 353 7.25 12.48 -6.58
C ASN A 353 6.07 12.01 -7.45
N ALA A 354 5.77 12.72 -8.54
CA ALA A 354 4.64 12.38 -9.40
C ALA A 354 5.03 11.50 -10.60
N GLY A 355 6.28 11.61 -11.05
CA GLY A 355 6.75 10.92 -12.24
C GLY A 355 7.60 9.69 -11.99
N PHE A 356 8.09 9.45 -10.75
CA PHE A 356 8.98 8.32 -10.50
C PHE A 356 8.32 6.99 -10.90
N PRO A 357 8.99 6.19 -11.77
CA PRO A 357 8.45 4.92 -12.24
C PRO A 357 8.54 3.86 -11.13
N MET A 358 7.46 3.72 -10.35
CA MET A 358 7.39 2.78 -9.22
C MET A 358 7.42 1.30 -9.63
N SER A 359 7.14 1.00 -10.90
CA SER A 359 7.14 -0.36 -11.43
C SER A 359 8.38 -0.61 -12.30
N LEU A 360 9.56 -0.35 -11.76
CA LEU A 360 10.81 -0.79 -12.39
C LEU A 360 10.73 -2.31 -12.56
N ASP A 361 10.85 -2.77 -13.80
CA ASP A 361 10.77 -4.21 -14.06
C ASP A 361 11.99 -4.88 -13.42
N SER A 362 11.76 -5.88 -12.58
CA SER A 362 12.81 -6.63 -11.88
C SER A 362 13.81 -7.33 -12.81
N ASP A 363 13.59 -7.26 -14.12
CA ASP A 363 14.52 -7.77 -15.12
C ASP A 363 15.75 -6.86 -15.34
N ARG A 364 15.78 -5.66 -14.68
CA ARG A 364 16.94 -4.74 -14.66
C ARG A 364 17.30 -4.31 -13.24
N PRO A 365 17.84 -5.21 -12.39
CA PRO A 365 18.22 -4.87 -11.02
C PRO A 365 19.29 -3.78 -10.94
N ASP A 366 20.12 -3.63 -11.97
CA ASP A 366 21.25 -2.70 -11.99
C ASP A 366 20.83 -1.22 -12.13
N GLU A 367 19.62 -0.92 -12.60
CA GLU A 367 19.09 0.46 -12.72
C GLU A 367 18.44 0.98 -11.43
N ALA A 368 18.13 0.10 -10.48
CA ALA A 368 17.54 0.47 -9.19
C ALA A 368 18.58 0.91 -8.13
N GLU A 369 19.89 0.74 -8.41
CA GLU A 369 20.99 1.09 -7.49
C GLU A 369 21.61 2.47 -7.78
N HIS A 370 21.14 3.19 -8.79
CA HIS A 370 21.60 4.54 -9.15
C HIS A 370 20.52 5.59 -8.93
#